data_cace4b12e642e900f5d66582c4f53300
#
_entry.id   cace4b12e642e900f5d66582c4f53300
#
_cell.length_a   1.000
_cell.length_b   1.000
_cell.length_c   1.000
_cell.angle_alpha   90.00
_cell.angle_beta   90.00
_cell.angle_gamma   90.00
#
_symmetry.space_group_name_H-M   'P 1'
#
loop_
_entity.id
_entity.type
_entity.pdbx_description
1 polymer ?
#
loop_
_entity_poly.entity_id
_entity_poly.type
_entity_poly.pdbx_seq_one_letter_code
_entity_poly.pdbx_strand_id
1 'polypeptide(L)'
;RKALGIAPDDFVFLFVGQHIWQKNVRFIIEALEKIKDTPFRMFFVGNGYAAEAMKELVAEKGLDKCVTFVGTLTEREAITQYYAAADLFLFPSLYDNAPLVVREAAALHTPAVMIEGATAASILTDNENGFLIPNDLDAFANRLRELIHDPERVHKVGIQASHSIVRSWEDVVGEVLERY
;
A
#
# COMPACT_ATOMS: atom_id res chain seq x y z
N ARG A 1 -10.55 -7.16 10.70
CA ARG A 1 -9.68 -6.44 11.65
C ARG A 1 -9.55 -7.21 12.97
N LYS A 2 -10.64 -7.61 13.59
CA LYS A 2 -10.60 -8.34 14.88
C LYS A 2 -9.77 -9.63 14.82
N ALA A 3 -9.89 -10.40 13.74
CA ALA A 3 -9.10 -11.63 13.54
C ALA A 3 -7.58 -11.36 13.42
N LEU A 4 -7.20 -10.19 12.97
CA LEU A 4 -5.81 -9.75 12.84
C LEU A 4 -5.30 -8.96 14.06
N GLY A 5 -6.08 -8.87 15.14
CA GLY A 5 -5.73 -8.12 16.35
C GLY A 5 -5.65 -6.61 16.14
N ILE A 6 -6.39 -6.08 15.15
CA ILE A 6 -6.46 -4.66 14.82
C ILE A 6 -7.62 -4.04 15.58
N ALA A 7 -7.36 -2.96 16.34
CA ALA A 7 -8.41 -2.22 17.02
C ALA A 7 -9.27 -1.44 16.01
N PRO A 8 -10.55 -1.14 16.35
CA PRO A 8 -11.45 -0.43 15.42
C PRO A 8 -10.89 0.91 14.93
N ASP A 9 -10.19 1.63 15.80
CA ASP A 9 -9.66 2.97 15.54
C ASP A 9 -8.20 2.98 15.03
N ASP A 10 -7.58 1.79 14.89
CA ASP A 10 -6.23 1.70 14.31
C ASP A 10 -6.28 2.09 12.82
N PHE A 11 -5.42 3.01 12.42
CA PHE A 11 -5.16 3.28 11.00
C PHE A 11 -4.12 2.28 10.48
N VAL A 12 -4.44 1.59 9.38
CA VAL A 12 -3.68 0.43 8.93
C VAL A 12 -3.04 0.68 7.57
N PHE A 13 -1.70 0.63 7.53
CA PHE A 13 -0.92 0.56 6.31
C PHE A 13 -0.61 -0.88 5.94
N LEU A 14 -0.51 -1.14 4.65
CA LEU A 14 -0.18 -2.45 4.09
C LEU A 14 0.85 -2.31 2.96
N PHE A 15 1.80 -3.21 2.93
CA PHE A 15 2.64 -3.52 1.77
C PHE A 15 2.56 -5.02 1.49
N VAL A 16 2.33 -5.40 0.23
CA VAL A 16 2.35 -6.79 -0.23
C VAL A 16 3.33 -6.90 -1.38
N GLY A 17 4.31 -7.78 -1.25
CA GLY A 17 5.29 -8.00 -2.31
C GLY A 17 6.61 -8.58 -1.80
N GLN A 18 7.54 -8.71 -2.72
CA GLN A 18 8.89 -9.14 -2.37
C GLN A 18 9.59 -8.08 -1.50
N HIS A 19 10.18 -8.51 -0.39
CA HIS A 19 10.98 -7.68 0.49
C HIS A 19 12.40 -7.53 -0.11
N ILE A 20 12.50 -6.64 -1.10
CA ILE A 20 13.73 -6.31 -1.81
C ILE A 20 13.88 -4.78 -1.90
N TRP A 21 15.11 -4.29 -1.91
CA TRP A 21 15.34 -2.84 -1.89
C TRP A 21 14.79 -2.13 -3.12
N GLN A 22 14.70 -2.82 -4.26
CA GLN A 22 14.13 -2.29 -5.51
C GLN A 22 12.65 -1.92 -5.41
N LYS A 23 11.92 -2.50 -4.43
CA LYS A 23 10.53 -2.12 -4.11
C LYS A 23 10.44 -0.90 -3.21
N ASN A 24 11.57 -0.27 -2.91
CA ASN A 24 11.67 0.93 -2.10
C ASN A 24 11.11 0.77 -0.66
N VAL A 25 11.21 -0.44 -0.11
CA VAL A 25 10.70 -0.77 1.23
C VAL A 25 11.42 -0.02 2.35
N ARG A 26 12.70 0.36 2.16
CA ARG A 26 13.44 1.24 3.06
C ARG A 26 12.76 2.60 3.20
N PHE A 27 12.32 3.18 2.09
CA PHE A 27 11.63 4.46 2.05
C PHE A 27 10.34 4.45 2.88
N ILE A 28 9.59 3.33 2.84
CA ILE A 28 8.41 3.14 3.71
C ILE A 28 8.82 3.23 5.18
N ILE A 29 9.83 2.45 5.61
CA ILE A 29 10.26 2.39 7.01
C ILE A 29 10.76 3.77 7.50
N GLU A 30 11.54 4.46 6.69
CA GLU A 30 12.05 5.81 7.00
C GLU A 30 10.93 6.87 7.07
N ALA A 31 9.90 6.75 6.21
CA ALA A 31 8.72 7.60 6.29
C ALA A 31 7.88 7.34 7.55
N LEU A 32 7.71 6.06 7.92
CA LEU A 32 7.00 5.67 9.14
C LEU A 32 7.71 6.15 10.40
N GLU A 33 9.06 6.16 10.42
CA GLU A 33 9.83 6.75 11.52
C GLU A 33 9.46 8.22 11.75
N LYS A 34 9.28 8.99 10.69
CA LYS A 34 8.92 10.42 10.77
C LYS A 34 7.53 10.68 11.32
N ILE A 35 6.65 9.69 11.30
CA ILE A 35 5.27 9.78 11.81
C ILE A 35 5.00 8.89 13.01
N LYS A 36 6.03 8.35 13.67
CA LYS A 36 5.88 7.42 14.81
C LYS A 36 5.20 8.02 16.04
N ASP A 37 5.04 9.34 16.08
CA ASP A 37 4.25 10.08 17.04
C ASP A 37 2.73 9.98 16.79
N THR A 38 2.32 9.48 15.64
CA THR A 38 0.91 9.30 15.24
C THR A 38 0.56 7.82 15.33
N PRO A 39 -0.59 7.42 15.91
CA PRO A 39 -0.99 6.01 16.00
C PRO A 39 -1.25 5.39 14.62
N PHE A 40 -0.59 4.28 14.32
CA PHE A 40 -0.84 3.45 13.14
C PHE A 40 -0.39 2.01 13.35
N ARG A 41 -0.81 1.14 12.44
CA ARG A 41 -0.29 -0.22 12.27
C ARG A 41 0.25 -0.37 10.85
N MET A 42 1.34 -1.09 10.70
CA MET A 42 1.91 -1.43 9.39
C MET A 42 2.11 -2.94 9.27
N PHE A 43 1.62 -3.51 8.18
CA PHE A 43 1.84 -4.91 7.83
C PHE A 43 2.69 -5.02 6.57
N PHE A 44 3.81 -5.73 6.67
CA PHE A 44 4.59 -6.18 5.53
C PHE A 44 4.28 -7.65 5.25
N VAL A 45 3.62 -7.92 4.12
CA VAL A 45 3.27 -9.26 3.66
C VAL A 45 4.19 -9.65 2.51
N GLY A 46 4.86 -10.78 2.66
CA GLY A 46 5.81 -11.30 1.69
C GLY A 46 7.14 -11.67 2.33
N ASN A 47 8.14 -11.91 1.50
CA ASN A 47 9.50 -12.20 1.91
C ASN A 47 10.49 -11.79 0.81
N GLY A 48 11.77 -11.80 1.11
CA GLY A 48 12.82 -11.49 0.15
C GLY A 48 14.17 -11.32 0.84
N TYR A 49 15.22 -11.09 0.06
CA TYR A 49 16.59 -11.02 0.59
C TYR A 49 16.82 -9.85 1.58
N ALA A 50 15.97 -8.83 1.53
CA ALA A 50 16.07 -7.67 2.43
C ALA A 50 15.27 -7.86 3.73
N ALA A 51 14.50 -8.94 3.91
CA ALA A 51 13.56 -9.09 5.01
C ALA A 51 14.22 -8.96 6.40
N GLU A 52 15.38 -9.58 6.63
CA GLU A 52 16.07 -9.48 7.92
C GLU A 52 16.61 -8.06 8.16
N ALA A 53 17.22 -7.45 7.14
CA ALA A 53 17.70 -6.08 7.24
C ALA A 53 16.56 -5.06 7.43
N MET A 54 15.36 -5.33 6.92
CA MET A 54 14.16 -4.52 7.19
C MET A 54 13.74 -4.63 8.66
N LYS A 55 13.78 -5.83 9.25
CA LYS A 55 13.47 -6.03 10.68
C LYS A 55 14.47 -5.31 11.59
N GLU A 56 15.76 -5.41 11.26
CA GLU A 56 16.81 -4.68 11.97
C GLU A 56 16.59 -3.17 11.89
N LEU A 57 16.25 -2.65 10.71
CA LEU A 57 15.96 -1.24 10.50
C LEU A 57 14.72 -0.79 11.28
N VAL A 58 13.65 -1.59 11.32
CA VAL A 58 12.44 -1.32 12.10
C VAL A 58 12.77 -1.22 13.59
N ALA A 59 13.60 -2.13 14.12
CA ALA A 59 14.06 -2.11 15.50
C ALA A 59 14.93 -0.88 15.79
N GLU A 60 15.89 -0.57 14.91
CA GLU A 60 16.74 0.64 15.01
C GLU A 60 15.90 1.93 15.09
N LYS A 61 14.84 2.00 14.29
CA LYS A 61 13.93 3.16 14.25
C LYS A 61 12.89 3.18 15.38
N GLY A 62 12.83 2.14 16.20
CA GLY A 62 11.88 2.02 17.31
C GLY A 62 10.43 1.84 16.86
N LEU A 63 10.22 1.11 15.77
CA LEU A 63 8.92 0.87 15.15
C LEU A 63 8.34 -0.52 15.47
N ASP A 64 8.99 -1.32 16.31
CA ASP A 64 8.61 -2.71 16.62
C ASP A 64 7.16 -2.87 17.10
N LYS A 65 6.62 -1.83 17.75
CA LYS A 65 5.26 -1.88 18.32
C LYS A 65 4.17 -1.66 17.28
N CYS A 66 4.48 -1.02 16.15
CA CYS A 66 3.50 -0.66 15.11
C CYS A 66 3.73 -1.36 13.78
N VAL A 67 4.89 -2.02 13.57
CA VAL A 67 5.23 -2.74 12.34
C VAL A 67 5.21 -4.25 12.57
N THR A 68 4.52 -4.99 11.71
CA THR A 68 4.44 -6.45 11.74
C THR A 68 4.88 -7.04 10.41
N PHE A 69 5.84 -7.97 10.44
CA PHE A 69 6.23 -8.79 9.31
C PHE A 69 5.43 -10.09 9.32
N VAL A 70 4.54 -10.26 8.36
CA VAL A 70 3.63 -11.40 8.28
C VAL A 70 4.29 -12.63 7.66
N GLY A 71 5.30 -12.40 6.81
CA GLY A 71 5.88 -13.45 5.98
C GLY A 71 5.08 -13.72 4.71
N THR A 72 5.44 -14.80 4.01
CA THR A 72 4.78 -15.20 2.77
C THR A 72 3.44 -15.87 3.07
N LEU A 73 2.38 -15.37 2.45
CA LEU A 73 1.06 -16.00 2.47
C LEU A 73 0.82 -16.64 1.09
N THR A 74 0.47 -17.92 1.08
CA THR A 74 0.16 -18.69 -0.14
C THR A 74 -1.34 -18.77 -0.40
N GLU A 75 -2.13 -18.74 0.67
CA GLU A 75 -3.58 -18.80 0.60
C GLU A 75 -4.17 -17.43 0.22
N ARG A 76 -4.90 -17.40 -0.89
CA ARG A 76 -5.51 -16.17 -1.43
C ARG A 76 -6.44 -15.50 -0.42
N GLU A 77 -7.18 -16.30 0.33
CA GLU A 77 -8.10 -15.80 1.36
C GLU A 77 -7.35 -15.06 2.48
N ALA A 78 -6.20 -15.58 2.91
CA ALA A 78 -5.37 -14.95 3.94
C ALA A 78 -4.85 -13.59 3.48
N ILE A 79 -4.36 -13.47 2.24
CA ILE A 79 -3.90 -12.20 1.67
C ILE A 79 -5.05 -11.19 1.57
N THR A 80 -6.23 -11.67 1.11
CA THR A 80 -7.44 -10.85 0.97
C THR A 80 -7.85 -10.19 2.29
N GLN A 81 -7.69 -10.90 3.42
CA GLN A 81 -7.99 -10.35 4.75
C GLN A 81 -7.11 -9.13 5.09
N TYR A 82 -5.82 -9.14 4.72
CA TYR A 82 -4.94 -7.99 4.94
C TYR A 82 -5.32 -6.80 4.08
N TYR A 83 -5.62 -7.01 2.78
CA TYR A 83 -6.11 -5.94 1.93
C TYR A 83 -7.42 -5.33 2.46
N ALA A 84 -8.39 -6.17 2.83
CA ALA A 84 -9.68 -5.71 3.36
C ALA A 84 -9.58 -5.02 4.73
N ALA A 85 -8.54 -5.31 5.50
CA ALA A 85 -8.30 -4.69 6.81
C ALA A 85 -7.55 -3.36 6.72
N ALA A 86 -6.79 -3.13 5.64
CA ALA A 86 -5.97 -1.95 5.47
C ALA A 86 -6.78 -0.70 5.07
N ASP A 87 -6.30 0.46 5.48
CA ASP A 87 -6.81 1.77 5.06
C ASP A 87 -6.02 2.30 3.86
N LEU A 88 -4.70 2.06 3.81
CA LEU A 88 -3.84 2.48 2.71
C LEU A 88 -2.86 1.37 2.32
N PHE A 89 -2.66 1.22 1.01
CA PHE A 89 -1.66 0.35 0.41
C PHE A 89 -0.44 1.17 -0.01
N LEU A 90 0.71 0.97 0.66
CA LEU A 90 1.94 1.72 0.38
C LEU A 90 2.75 1.01 -0.70
N PHE A 91 2.90 1.63 -1.87
CA PHE A 91 3.65 1.05 -2.99
C PHE A 91 4.56 2.08 -3.66
N PRO A 92 5.67 2.50 -2.99
CA PRO A 92 6.57 3.53 -3.49
C PRO A 92 7.60 3.02 -4.50
N SER A 93 7.34 1.89 -5.17
CA SER A 93 8.22 1.32 -6.19
C SER A 93 8.32 2.23 -7.41
N LEU A 94 9.54 2.47 -7.90
CA LEU A 94 9.79 3.37 -9.02
C LEU A 94 9.73 2.66 -10.39
N TYR A 95 9.95 1.35 -10.43
CA TYR A 95 10.25 0.60 -11.66
C TYR A 95 9.28 -0.55 -11.97
N ASP A 96 8.14 -0.62 -11.31
CA ASP A 96 7.12 -1.62 -11.61
C ASP A 96 6.27 -1.21 -12.82
N ASN A 97 6.05 -2.12 -13.77
CA ASN A 97 5.26 -1.80 -14.96
C ASN A 97 3.76 -1.98 -14.79
N ALA A 98 3.31 -3.03 -14.11
CA ALA A 98 1.88 -3.32 -13.93
C ALA A 98 1.65 -4.13 -12.64
N PRO A 99 1.77 -3.50 -11.47
CA PRO A 99 1.69 -4.22 -10.21
C PRO A 99 0.26 -4.72 -9.95
N LEU A 100 0.04 -6.04 -10.04
CA LEU A 100 -1.25 -6.67 -9.73
C LEU A 100 -1.68 -6.37 -8.30
N VAL A 101 -0.74 -6.28 -7.37
CA VAL A 101 -1.00 -5.96 -5.95
C VAL A 101 -1.73 -4.63 -5.74
N VAL A 102 -1.51 -3.64 -6.61
CA VAL A 102 -2.25 -2.36 -6.58
C VAL A 102 -3.70 -2.55 -7.00
N ARG A 103 -3.96 -3.41 -7.99
CA ARG A 103 -5.31 -3.75 -8.43
C ARG A 103 -6.04 -4.61 -7.40
N GLU A 104 -5.33 -5.51 -6.73
CA GLU A 104 -5.86 -6.33 -5.64
C GLU A 104 -6.28 -5.45 -4.44
N ALA A 105 -5.45 -4.47 -4.07
CA ALA A 105 -5.78 -3.49 -3.04
C ALA A 105 -7.03 -2.68 -3.43
N ALA A 106 -7.06 -2.14 -4.65
CA ALA A 106 -8.20 -1.37 -5.16
C ALA A 106 -9.50 -2.16 -5.18
N ALA A 107 -9.46 -3.46 -5.54
CA ALA A 107 -10.64 -4.34 -5.54
C ALA A 107 -11.27 -4.48 -4.14
N LEU A 108 -10.51 -4.24 -3.09
CA LEU A 108 -10.95 -4.30 -1.69
C LEU A 108 -11.08 -2.92 -1.05
N HIS A 109 -11.25 -1.89 -1.87
CA HIS A 109 -11.42 -0.48 -1.48
C HIS A 109 -10.24 0.11 -0.70
N THR A 110 -9.03 -0.45 -0.90
CA THR A 110 -7.80 0.03 -0.27
C THR A 110 -7.02 0.84 -1.28
N PRO A 111 -7.04 2.18 -1.20
CA PRO A 111 -6.36 3.03 -2.16
C PRO A 111 -4.85 2.94 -2.01
N ALA A 112 -4.13 3.00 -3.13
CA ALA A 112 -2.68 2.96 -3.14
C ALA A 112 -2.07 4.35 -2.98
N VAL A 113 -0.93 4.40 -2.29
CA VAL A 113 -0.02 5.54 -2.25
C VAL A 113 1.21 5.20 -3.08
N MET A 114 1.48 5.97 -4.13
CA MET A 114 2.58 5.73 -5.06
C MET A 114 3.41 6.99 -5.29
N ILE A 115 4.62 6.80 -5.81
CA ILE A 115 5.49 7.93 -6.18
C ILE A 115 5.04 8.51 -7.52
N GLU A 116 4.83 9.82 -7.54
CA GLU A 116 4.50 10.57 -8.75
C GLU A 116 5.58 10.39 -9.83
N GLY A 117 5.17 10.13 -11.07
CA GLY A 117 6.07 9.89 -12.19
C GLY A 117 6.67 8.47 -12.24
N ALA A 118 6.43 7.60 -11.25
CA ALA A 118 6.79 6.20 -11.35
C ALA A 118 5.97 5.50 -12.46
N THR A 119 6.56 4.53 -13.14
CA THR A 119 5.90 3.85 -14.27
C THR A 119 4.55 3.25 -13.89
N ALA A 120 4.47 2.61 -12.72
CA ALA A 120 3.25 1.99 -12.23
C ALA A 120 2.18 3.01 -11.80
N ALA A 121 2.57 4.25 -11.51
CA ALA A 121 1.67 5.28 -10.99
C ALA A 121 0.71 5.86 -12.05
N SER A 122 0.94 5.55 -13.34
CA SER A 122 0.10 6.01 -14.46
C SER A 122 -1.37 5.56 -14.39
N ILE A 123 -1.67 4.55 -13.57
CA ILE A 123 -3.04 4.08 -13.33
C ILE A 123 -3.79 4.90 -12.28
N LEU A 124 -3.08 5.79 -11.57
CA LEU A 124 -3.67 6.63 -10.52
C LEU A 124 -3.88 8.07 -11.00
N THR A 125 -4.97 8.63 -10.51
CA THR A 125 -5.24 10.08 -10.50
C THR A 125 -5.25 10.53 -9.05
N ASP A 126 -4.38 11.48 -8.68
CA ASP A 126 -4.22 11.92 -7.29
C ASP A 126 -5.53 12.40 -6.68
N ASN A 127 -5.81 11.94 -5.46
CA ASN A 127 -7.02 12.22 -4.70
C ASN A 127 -8.33 11.72 -5.33
N GLU A 128 -8.29 11.04 -6.46
CA GLU A 128 -9.46 10.48 -7.11
C GLU A 128 -9.56 8.96 -6.87
N ASN A 129 -8.52 8.21 -7.29
CA ASN A 129 -8.49 6.75 -7.16
C ASN A 129 -7.21 6.21 -6.51
N GLY A 130 -6.44 7.08 -5.91
CA GLY A 130 -5.22 6.81 -5.17
C GLY A 130 -4.54 8.11 -4.78
N PHE A 131 -3.32 8.00 -4.26
CA PHE A 131 -2.55 9.16 -3.84
C PHE A 131 -1.18 9.14 -4.50
N LEU A 132 -0.84 10.24 -5.16
CA LEU A 132 0.45 10.46 -5.79
C LEU A 132 1.27 11.45 -4.96
N ILE A 133 2.50 11.08 -4.65
CA ILE A 133 3.37 11.87 -3.78
C ILE A 133 4.73 12.02 -4.46
N PRO A 134 5.36 13.19 -4.42
CA PRO A 134 6.72 13.36 -4.90
C PRO A 134 7.69 12.35 -4.28
N ASN A 135 8.75 12.00 -5.00
CA ASN A 135 9.84 11.15 -4.47
C ASN A 135 10.69 11.93 -3.47
N ASP A 136 10.07 12.33 -2.39
CA ASP A 136 10.64 13.09 -1.27
C ASP A 136 10.12 12.50 0.04
N LEU A 137 11.03 12.17 0.94
CA LEU A 137 10.71 11.45 2.17
C LEU A 137 9.82 12.27 3.13
N ASP A 138 10.08 13.58 3.22
CA ASP A 138 9.31 14.47 4.09
C ASP A 138 7.90 14.70 3.53
N ALA A 139 7.77 14.89 2.21
CA ALA A 139 6.49 15.01 1.54
C ALA A 139 5.66 13.72 1.72
N PHE A 140 6.29 12.56 1.59
CA PHE A 140 5.64 11.26 1.77
C PHE A 140 5.15 11.08 3.22
N ALA A 141 6.00 11.30 4.19
CA ALA A 141 5.65 11.20 5.61
C ALA A 141 4.53 12.18 6.01
N ASN A 142 4.61 13.44 5.56
CA ASN A 142 3.58 14.43 5.82
C ASN A 142 2.23 14.04 5.20
N ARG A 143 2.24 13.50 3.99
CA ARG A 143 1.03 13.02 3.33
C ARG A 143 0.40 11.84 4.09
N LEU A 144 1.20 10.88 4.55
CA LEU A 144 0.69 9.78 5.37
C LEU A 144 0.05 10.30 6.66
N ARG A 145 0.69 11.27 7.33
CA ARG A 145 0.13 11.90 8.54
C ARG A 145 -1.20 12.60 8.25
N GLU A 146 -1.29 13.34 7.16
CA GLU A 146 -2.54 13.99 6.71
C GLU A 146 -3.66 12.95 6.50
N LEU A 147 -3.37 11.85 5.81
CA LEU A 147 -4.35 10.82 5.49
C LEU A 147 -4.81 10.02 6.71
N ILE A 148 -3.96 9.81 7.71
CA ILE A 148 -4.36 9.22 9.01
C ILE A 148 -5.46 10.08 9.68
N HIS A 149 -5.38 11.40 9.55
CA HIS A 149 -6.34 12.32 10.16
C HIS A 149 -7.59 12.57 9.29
N ASP A 150 -7.65 11.98 8.09
CA ASP A 150 -8.79 12.10 7.17
C ASP A 150 -9.21 10.72 6.61
N PRO A 151 -9.67 9.80 7.47
CA PRO A 151 -10.06 8.46 7.05
C PRO A 151 -11.28 8.45 6.13
N GLU A 152 -12.15 9.45 6.19
CA GLU A 152 -13.30 9.57 5.29
C GLU A 152 -12.86 9.80 3.84
N ARG A 153 -11.87 10.66 3.63
CA ARG A 153 -11.26 10.89 2.32
C ARG A 153 -10.60 9.62 1.80
N VAL A 154 -9.84 8.92 2.65
CA VAL A 154 -9.19 7.66 2.30
C VAL A 154 -10.22 6.64 1.85
N HIS A 155 -11.30 6.47 2.60
CA HIS A 155 -12.37 5.54 2.26
C HIS A 155 -13.07 5.91 0.93
N LYS A 156 -13.38 7.17 0.70
CA LYS A 156 -13.97 7.65 -0.54
C LYS A 156 -13.09 7.36 -1.76
N VAL A 157 -11.78 7.65 -1.63
CA VAL A 157 -10.81 7.37 -2.69
C VAL A 157 -10.68 5.86 -2.93
N GLY A 158 -10.74 5.04 -1.89
CA GLY A 158 -10.74 3.58 -1.98
C GLY A 158 -11.93 3.02 -2.77
N ILE A 159 -13.13 3.53 -2.53
CA ILE A 159 -14.32 3.16 -3.31
C ILE A 159 -14.11 3.53 -4.78
N GLN A 160 -13.64 4.72 -5.05
CA GLN A 160 -13.38 5.18 -6.43
C GLN A 160 -12.29 4.35 -7.11
N ALA A 161 -11.24 3.94 -6.37
CA ALA A 161 -10.21 3.04 -6.87
C ALA A 161 -10.78 1.70 -7.35
N SER A 162 -11.73 1.12 -6.60
CA SER A 162 -12.36 -0.15 -6.99
C SER A 162 -13.14 -0.06 -8.29
N HIS A 163 -13.68 1.10 -8.62
CA HIS A 163 -14.45 1.31 -9.85
C HIS A 163 -13.56 1.64 -11.07
N SER A 164 -12.42 2.30 -10.87
CA SER A 164 -11.61 2.82 -11.98
C SER A 164 -10.34 2.01 -12.27
N ILE A 165 -9.78 1.30 -11.28
CA ILE A 165 -8.52 0.56 -11.43
C ILE A 165 -8.77 -0.92 -11.73
N VAL A 166 -9.85 -1.48 -11.17
CA VAL A 166 -10.20 -2.88 -11.37
C VAL A 166 -10.82 -3.07 -12.75
N ARG A 167 -10.22 -3.95 -13.53
CA ARG A 167 -10.74 -4.33 -14.86
C ARG A 167 -11.04 -5.81 -14.87
N SER A 168 -12.22 -6.16 -15.38
CA SER A 168 -12.55 -7.56 -15.68
C SER A 168 -11.81 -8.03 -16.94
N TRP A 169 -11.67 -9.33 -17.11
CA TRP A 169 -11.18 -9.90 -18.38
C TRP A 169 -12.09 -9.56 -19.55
N GLU A 170 -13.38 -9.43 -19.32
CA GLU A 170 -14.37 -9.03 -20.32
C GLU A 170 -14.13 -7.61 -20.81
N ASP A 171 -13.80 -6.68 -19.91
CA ASP A 171 -13.43 -5.29 -20.28
C ASP A 171 -12.17 -5.25 -21.15
N VAL A 172 -11.15 -6.04 -20.78
CA VAL A 172 -9.88 -6.11 -21.53
C VAL A 172 -10.10 -6.71 -22.91
N VAL A 173 -10.88 -7.79 -23.01
CA VAL A 173 -11.20 -8.44 -24.30
C VAL A 173 -12.06 -7.51 -25.18
N GLY A 174 -13.03 -6.81 -24.58
CA GLY A 174 -13.86 -5.82 -25.28
C GLY A 174 -13.01 -4.72 -25.96
N GLU A 175 -12.09 -4.12 -25.21
CA GLU A 175 -11.17 -3.10 -25.77
C GLU A 175 -10.26 -3.63 -26.89
N VAL A 176 -9.82 -4.87 -26.79
CA VAL A 176 -9.00 -5.50 -27.84
C VAL A 176 -9.84 -5.69 -29.09
N LEU A 177 -11.08 -6.17 -28.98
CA LEU A 177 -11.97 -6.38 -30.12
C LEU A 177 -12.40 -5.06 -30.80
N GLU A 178 -12.49 -3.96 -30.08
CA GLU A 178 -12.78 -2.64 -30.66
C GLU A 178 -11.61 -2.04 -31.46
N ARG A 179 -10.39 -2.54 -31.25
CA ARG A 179 -9.16 -2.07 -31.94
C ARG A 179 -8.86 -2.85 -33.21
N TYR A 180 -9.55 -3.94 -33.49
CA TYR A 180 -9.39 -4.80 -34.65
C TYR A 180 -10.68 -4.90 -35.47
#